data_125909d909b47ea58af75a9712eecd88
#
_entry.id   125909d909b47ea58af75a9712eecd88
#
_cell.length_a   1.000
_cell.length_b   1.000
_cell.length_c   1.000
_cell.angle_alpha   90.00
_cell.angle_beta   90.00
_cell.angle_gamma   90.00
#
_symmetry.space_group_name_H-M   'P 1'
#
loop_
_entity.id
_entity.type
_entity.pdbx_description
1 polymer ?
#
loop_
_entity_poly.entity_id
_entity_poly.type
_entity_poly.pdbx_seq_one_letter_code
_entity_poly.pdbx_strand_id
1 'polypeptide(L)'
;EDYKLFQEVTNRGWEWRTLLGPESLGLAWYIPSVKEMLHQRKRWLIGARELPLNWKGMIILYGLSIPVVLAIFWFNPRLAFAIWISKFLVQSVFIIFLCLATERRPFSFLYLLVYEFYVILNTAATAIFYWLPIQSVWKGREYNLSSFSTISPKVEITQDDK
;
A
#
# COMPACT_ATOMS: atom_id res chain seq x y z
N GLU A 1 -2.39 -12.77 -1.69
CA GLU A 1 -2.18 -13.98 -0.86
C GLU A 1 -2.34 -13.68 0.62
N ASP A 2 -1.64 -12.68 1.16
CA ASP A 2 -1.66 -12.35 2.60
C ASP A 2 -3.08 -12.00 3.11
N TYR A 3 -3.85 -11.27 2.30
CA TYR A 3 -5.22 -10.91 2.67
C TYR A 3 -6.16 -12.11 2.70
N LYS A 4 -6.02 -13.08 1.78
CA LYS A 4 -6.81 -14.31 1.79
C LYS A 4 -6.52 -15.17 3.00
N LEU A 5 -5.24 -15.27 3.37
CA LEU A 5 -4.83 -15.94 4.60
C LEU A 5 -5.46 -15.29 5.83
N PHE A 6 -5.40 -13.97 5.91
CA PHE A 6 -6.03 -13.22 7.01
C PHE A 6 -7.54 -13.45 7.07
N GLN A 7 -8.24 -13.44 5.92
CA GLN A 7 -9.66 -13.75 5.86
C GLN A 7 -9.96 -15.18 6.35
N GLU A 8 -9.15 -16.15 5.93
CA GLU A 8 -9.34 -17.54 6.35
C GLU A 8 -9.19 -17.70 7.87
N VAL A 9 -8.17 -17.06 8.45
CA VAL A 9 -7.93 -17.04 9.90
C VAL A 9 -9.14 -16.44 10.64
N THR A 10 -9.62 -15.27 10.18
CA THR A 10 -10.75 -14.58 10.82
C THR A 10 -12.08 -15.33 10.63
N ASN A 11 -12.31 -15.93 9.47
CA ASN A 11 -13.52 -16.71 9.18
C ASN A 11 -13.60 -17.99 10.02
N ARG A 12 -12.47 -18.56 10.40
CA ARG A 12 -12.39 -19.70 11.34
C ARG A 12 -12.56 -19.32 12.80
N GLY A 13 -12.76 -18.02 13.10
CA GLY A 13 -12.90 -17.51 14.44
C GLY A 13 -11.60 -17.52 15.27
N TRP A 14 -10.45 -17.60 14.62
CA TRP A 14 -9.17 -17.54 15.32
C TRP A 14 -8.87 -16.11 15.73
N GLU A 15 -8.35 -15.95 16.95
CA GLU A 15 -7.90 -14.66 17.43
C GLU A 15 -6.62 -14.23 16.71
N TRP A 16 -6.56 -12.96 16.39
CA TRP A 16 -5.35 -12.33 15.83
C TRP A 16 -5.00 -11.05 16.59
N ARG A 17 -3.72 -10.71 16.63
CA ARG A 17 -3.24 -9.49 17.27
C ARG A 17 -2.25 -8.80 16.35
N THR A 18 -2.35 -7.48 16.28
CA THR A 18 -1.33 -6.65 15.63
C THR A 18 -0.22 -6.40 16.67
N LEU A 19 0.99 -6.79 16.33
CA LEU A 19 2.16 -6.49 17.13
C LEU A 19 2.77 -5.17 16.66
N LEU A 20 2.84 -4.20 17.55
CA LEU A 20 3.48 -2.90 17.34
C LEU A 20 4.55 -2.73 18.41
N GLY A 21 5.74 -3.20 18.13
CA GLY A 21 6.87 -3.07 19.02
C GLY A 21 8.18 -3.30 18.29
N PRO A 22 9.32 -2.96 18.88
CA PRO A 22 10.62 -3.14 18.25
C PRO A 22 10.91 -4.60 17.86
N GLU A 23 10.36 -5.56 18.61
CA GLU A 23 10.47 -7.00 18.36
C GLU A 23 9.75 -7.46 17.09
N SER A 24 8.74 -6.71 16.64
CA SER A 24 7.97 -7.02 15.43
C SER A 24 8.54 -6.39 14.15
N LEU A 25 9.61 -5.62 14.27
CA LEU A 25 10.22 -4.94 13.13
C LEU A 25 10.98 -5.93 12.25
N GLY A 26 10.47 -6.15 11.04
CA GLY A 26 11.20 -6.84 9.99
C GLY A 26 12.24 -5.94 9.33
N LEU A 27 13.40 -6.51 9.00
CA LEU A 27 14.37 -5.86 8.14
C LEU A 27 14.00 -6.11 6.68
N ALA A 28 13.71 -5.04 5.96
CA ALA A 28 13.47 -5.11 4.53
C ALA A 28 14.65 -4.50 3.76
N TRP A 29 15.07 -5.16 2.68
CA TRP A 29 16.05 -4.61 1.78
C TRP A 29 15.45 -3.46 0.97
N TYR A 30 16.27 -2.45 0.71
CA TYR A 30 15.85 -1.35 -0.18
C TYR A 30 15.59 -1.89 -1.60
N ILE A 31 14.71 -1.24 -2.30
CA ILE A 31 14.42 -1.55 -3.70
C ILE A 31 15.44 -0.80 -4.55
N PRO A 32 16.26 -1.52 -5.35
CA PRO A 32 17.43 -0.92 -6.01
C PRO A 32 17.07 0.02 -7.17
N SER A 33 15.84 -0.06 -7.70
CA SER A 33 15.45 0.75 -8.85
C SER A 33 14.00 1.23 -8.79
N VAL A 34 13.74 2.38 -9.38
CA VAL A 34 12.38 2.93 -9.54
C VAL A 34 11.49 1.96 -10.33
N LYS A 35 12.04 1.29 -11.34
CA LYS A 35 11.32 0.30 -12.13
C LYS A 35 10.80 -0.85 -11.26
N GLU A 36 11.65 -1.44 -10.44
CA GLU A 36 11.26 -2.51 -9.53
C GLU A 36 10.23 -2.05 -8.50
N MET A 37 10.38 -0.83 -7.98
CA MET A 37 9.40 -0.22 -7.08
C MET A 37 8.03 -0.10 -7.76
N LEU A 38 7.96 0.36 -9.01
CA LEU A 38 6.71 0.48 -9.74
C LEU A 38 6.06 -0.89 -10.02
N HIS A 39 6.84 -1.91 -10.36
CA HIS A 39 6.35 -3.30 -10.50
C HIS A 39 5.78 -3.82 -9.18
N GLN A 40 6.47 -3.59 -8.06
CA GLN A 40 6.00 -3.99 -6.74
C GLN A 40 4.67 -3.28 -6.40
N ARG A 41 4.58 -1.96 -6.63
CA ARG A 41 3.37 -1.17 -6.37
C ARG A 41 2.20 -1.62 -7.25
N LYS A 42 2.46 -1.87 -8.54
CA LYS A 42 1.46 -2.40 -9.47
C LYS A 42 0.91 -3.74 -8.97
N ARG A 43 1.77 -4.64 -8.51
CA ARG A 43 1.36 -5.93 -7.94
C ARG A 43 0.47 -5.74 -6.72
N TRP A 44 0.82 -4.81 -5.82
CA TRP A 44 -0.02 -4.52 -4.64
C TRP A 44 -1.39 -3.96 -5.02
N LEU A 45 -1.46 -3.07 -6.02
CA LEU A 45 -2.74 -2.55 -6.50
C LEU A 45 -3.59 -3.63 -7.18
N ILE A 46 -2.97 -4.59 -7.86
CA ILE A 46 -3.69 -5.75 -8.42
C ILE A 46 -4.27 -6.59 -7.28
N GLY A 47 -3.48 -6.91 -6.26
CA GLY A 47 -3.94 -7.64 -5.07
C GLY A 47 -5.04 -6.89 -4.29
N ALA A 48 -4.99 -5.57 -4.28
CA ALA A 48 -6.01 -4.73 -3.64
C ALA A 48 -7.41 -4.85 -4.29
N ARG A 49 -7.52 -5.39 -5.50
CA ARG A 49 -8.83 -5.69 -6.13
C ARG A 49 -9.66 -6.72 -5.35
N GLU A 50 -9.02 -7.54 -4.54
CA GLU A 50 -9.69 -8.56 -3.73
C GLU A 50 -10.15 -8.02 -2.37
N LEU A 51 -9.73 -6.80 -1.99
CA LEU A 51 -10.15 -6.18 -0.74
C LEU A 51 -11.65 -5.87 -0.71
N PRO A 52 -12.28 -5.82 0.47
CA PRO A 52 -13.64 -5.32 0.64
C PRO A 52 -13.81 -3.89 0.10
N LEU A 53 -15.04 -3.53 -0.23
CA LEU A 53 -15.35 -2.26 -0.89
C LEU A 53 -14.92 -1.03 -0.06
N ASN A 54 -15.06 -1.09 1.26
CA ASN A 54 -14.60 -0.04 2.17
C ASN A 54 -13.09 0.24 2.06
N TRP A 55 -12.27 -0.80 2.01
CA TRP A 55 -10.82 -0.67 1.83
C TRP A 55 -10.44 -0.15 0.44
N LYS A 56 -11.13 -0.65 -0.60
CA LYS A 56 -10.97 -0.12 -1.97
C LYS A 56 -11.30 1.36 -2.02
N GLY A 57 -12.41 1.77 -1.38
CA GLY A 57 -12.81 3.16 -1.27
C GLY A 57 -11.73 4.03 -0.61
N MET A 58 -11.13 3.57 0.46
CA MET A 58 -10.02 4.27 1.12
C MET A 58 -8.79 4.44 0.21
N ILE A 59 -8.41 3.38 -0.51
CA ILE A 59 -7.28 3.44 -1.46
C ILE A 59 -7.56 4.44 -2.59
N ILE A 60 -8.77 4.40 -3.15
CA ILE A 60 -9.19 5.32 -4.21
C ILE A 60 -9.23 6.76 -3.68
N LEU A 61 -9.82 6.98 -2.52
CA LEU A 61 -9.88 8.31 -1.88
C LEU A 61 -8.48 8.88 -1.64
N TYR A 62 -7.57 8.04 -1.14
CA TYR A 62 -6.18 8.44 -0.96
C TYR A 62 -5.49 8.78 -2.29
N GLY A 63 -5.67 7.94 -3.31
CA GLY A 63 -5.10 8.17 -4.65
C GLY A 63 -5.67 9.42 -5.34
N LEU A 64 -6.95 9.72 -5.13
CA LEU A 64 -7.61 10.90 -5.67
C LEU A 64 -7.35 12.17 -4.85
N SER A 65 -6.77 12.09 -3.67
CA SER A 65 -6.54 13.25 -2.80
C SER A 65 -5.76 14.36 -3.50
N ILE A 66 -4.74 14.03 -4.30
CA ILE A 66 -3.92 14.99 -5.02
C ILE A 66 -4.70 15.67 -6.16
N PRO A 67 -5.32 14.94 -7.11
CA PRO A 67 -6.15 15.55 -8.14
C PRO A 67 -7.27 16.44 -7.56
N VAL A 68 -7.90 16.00 -6.47
CA VAL A 68 -8.96 16.77 -5.80
C VAL A 68 -8.42 18.08 -5.21
N VAL A 69 -7.28 18.04 -4.52
CA VAL A 69 -6.64 19.25 -3.99
C VAL A 69 -6.25 20.20 -5.11
N LEU A 70 -5.71 19.69 -6.23
CA LEU A 70 -5.37 20.51 -7.39
C LEU A 70 -6.61 21.13 -8.05
N ALA A 71 -7.72 20.39 -8.14
CA ALA A 71 -8.98 20.94 -8.63
C ALA A 71 -9.53 22.04 -7.71
N ILE A 72 -9.52 21.81 -6.40
CA ILE A 72 -9.93 22.82 -5.42
C ILE A 72 -9.02 24.06 -5.48
N PHE A 73 -7.72 23.87 -5.69
CA PHE A 73 -6.76 24.97 -5.79
C PHE A 73 -7.14 25.97 -6.90
N TRP A 74 -7.69 25.48 -8.01
CA TRP A 74 -8.13 26.32 -9.11
C TRP A 74 -9.28 27.27 -8.73
N PHE A 75 -10.19 26.81 -7.85
CA PHE A 75 -11.35 27.59 -7.42
C PHE A 75 -11.11 28.33 -6.11
N ASN A 76 -10.41 27.71 -5.17
CA ASN A 76 -10.16 28.26 -3.84
C ASN A 76 -8.79 27.83 -3.31
N PRO A 77 -7.73 28.59 -3.59
CA PRO A 77 -6.36 28.24 -3.15
C PRO A 77 -6.20 28.12 -1.63
N ARG A 78 -6.94 28.94 -0.86
CA ARG A 78 -6.86 28.90 0.62
C ARG A 78 -7.41 27.59 1.17
N LEU A 79 -8.56 27.15 0.63
CA LEU A 79 -9.16 25.89 1.03
C LEU A 79 -8.27 24.70 0.62
N ALA A 80 -7.75 24.70 -0.59
CA ALA A 80 -6.82 23.66 -1.07
C ALA A 80 -5.59 23.55 -0.16
N PHE A 81 -5.00 24.68 0.19
CA PHE A 81 -3.84 24.73 1.08
C PHE A 81 -4.19 24.22 2.48
N ALA A 82 -5.33 24.60 3.03
CA ALA A 82 -5.80 24.12 4.34
C ALA A 82 -5.99 22.59 4.34
N ILE A 83 -6.59 22.03 3.29
CA ILE A 83 -6.77 20.58 3.14
C ILE A 83 -5.41 19.86 3.04
N TRP A 84 -4.51 20.40 2.22
CA TRP A 84 -3.17 19.82 2.06
C TRP A 84 -2.36 19.84 3.37
N ILE A 85 -2.37 20.97 4.09
CA ILE A 85 -1.71 21.09 5.41
C ILE A 85 -2.33 20.11 6.42
N SER A 86 -3.67 20.00 6.47
CA SER A 86 -4.34 19.05 7.37
C SER A 86 -3.93 17.62 7.09
N LYS A 87 -3.90 17.21 5.81
CA LYS A 87 -3.39 15.89 5.39
C LYS A 87 -1.94 15.68 5.84
N PHE A 88 -1.07 16.65 5.57
CA PHE A 88 0.35 16.60 5.96
C PHE A 88 0.52 16.43 7.47
N LEU A 89 -0.23 17.17 8.27
CA LEU A 89 -0.17 17.08 9.73
C LEU A 89 -0.63 15.70 10.24
N VAL A 90 -1.76 15.21 9.76
CA VAL A 90 -2.27 13.88 10.14
C VAL A 90 -1.27 12.78 9.78
N GLN A 91 -0.72 12.84 8.57
CA GLN A 91 0.29 11.88 8.11
C GLN A 91 1.58 11.97 8.95
N SER A 92 2.04 13.17 9.27
CA SER A 92 3.23 13.38 10.09
C SER A 92 3.05 12.86 11.52
N VAL A 93 1.90 13.14 12.14
CA VAL A 93 1.56 12.62 13.47
C VAL A 93 1.56 11.09 13.46
N PHE A 94 0.96 10.47 12.43
CA PHE A 94 0.94 9.02 12.31
C PHE A 94 2.35 8.42 12.16
N ILE A 95 3.22 9.02 11.35
CA ILE A 95 4.61 8.58 11.18
C ILE A 95 5.38 8.71 12.50
N ILE A 96 5.23 9.84 13.20
CA ILE A 96 5.89 10.06 14.50
C ILE A 96 5.39 9.03 15.51
N PHE A 97 4.07 8.78 15.57
CA PHE A 97 3.51 7.76 16.44
C PHE A 97 4.10 6.37 16.16
N LEU A 98 4.21 5.97 14.89
CA LEU A 98 4.83 4.69 14.53
C LEU A 98 6.31 4.63 14.96
N CYS A 99 7.06 5.72 14.75
CA CYS A 99 8.45 5.77 15.20
C CYS A 99 8.57 5.60 16.71
N LEU A 100 7.71 6.27 17.48
CA LEU A 100 7.72 6.15 18.94
C LEU A 100 7.28 4.75 19.40
N ALA A 101 6.23 4.18 18.79
CA ALA A 101 5.76 2.83 19.11
C ALA A 101 6.79 1.74 18.80
N THR A 102 7.69 1.99 17.85
CA THR A 102 8.77 1.05 17.48
C THR A 102 10.12 1.43 18.06
N GLU A 103 10.16 2.35 19.03
CA GLU A 103 11.38 2.84 19.68
C GLU A 103 12.43 3.39 18.69
N ARG A 104 11.96 3.90 17.54
CA ARG A 104 12.81 4.56 16.57
C ARG A 104 12.79 6.08 16.77
N ARG A 105 13.92 6.71 16.48
CA ARG A 105 13.98 8.18 16.53
C ARG A 105 13.05 8.76 15.45
N PRO A 106 12.16 9.71 15.79
CA PRO A 106 11.32 10.35 14.81
C PRO A 106 12.18 11.13 13.79
N PHE A 107 11.70 11.16 12.57
CA PHE A 107 12.34 11.91 11.50
C PHE A 107 12.28 13.43 11.78
N SER A 108 13.29 14.16 11.31
CA SER A 108 13.24 15.63 11.36
C SER A 108 12.11 16.15 10.47
N PHE A 109 11.63 17.36 10.75
CA PHE A 109 10.58 18.02 9.96
C PHE A 109 10.91 18.07 8.47
N LEU A 110 12.19 18.31 8.13
CA LEU A 110 12.63 18.34 6.74
C LEU A 110 12.40 16.99 6.03
N TYR A 111 12.67 15.86 6.69
CA TYR A 111 12.40 14.54 6.12
C TYR A 111 10.91 14.28 5.94
N LEU A 112 10.05 14.74 6.86
CA LEU A 112 8.60 14.63 6.70
C LEU A 112 8.12 15.43 5.49
N LEU A 113 8.65 16.62 5.29
CA LEU A 113 8.34 17.46 4.13
C LEU A 113 8.80 16.81 2.81
N VAL A 114 10.04 16.32 2.75
CA VAL A 114 10.57 15.61 1.58
C VAL A 114 9.75 14.35 1.31
N TYR A 115 9.34 13.63 2.37
CA TYR A 115 8.50 12.46 2.24
C TYR A 115 7.13 12.77 1.63
N GLU A 116 6.55 13.93 1.93
CA GLU A 116 5.27 14.34 1.31
C GLU A 116 5.42 14.48 -0.21
N PHE A 117 6.48 15.15 -0.70
CA PHE A 117 6.75 15.24 -2.14
C PHE A 117 7.01 13.86 -2.76
N TYR A 118 7.77 13.00 -2.07
CA TYR A 118 7.99 11.63 -2.51
C TYR A 118 6.67 10.88 -2.67
N VAL A 119 5.75 10.98 -1.71
CA VAL A 119 4.44 10.31 -1.76
C VAL A 119 3.62 10.80 -2.95
N ILE A 120 3.62 12.12 -3.21
CA ILE A 120 2.91 12.71 -4.36
C ILE A 120 3.45 12.12 -5.67
N LEU A 121 4.77 12.20 -5.87
CA LEU A 121 5.41 11.71 -7.09
C LEU A 121 5.23 10.19 -7.27
N ASN A 122 5.42 9.43 -6.20
CA ASN A 122 5.27 7.98 -6.22
C ASN A 122 3.82 7.55 -6.51
N THR A 123 2.83 8.25 -5.95
CA THR A 123 1.42 7.96 -6.21
C THR A 123 1.06 8.24 -7.67
N ALA A 124 1.49 9.38 -8.19
CA ALA A 124 1.26 9.74 -9.60
C ALA A 124 1.95 8.74 -10.55
N ALA A 125 3.23 8.43 -10.31
CA ALA A 125 3.97 7.45 -11.12
C ALA A 125 3.34 6.06 -11.06
N THR A 126 2.90 5.63 -9.88
CA THR A 126 2.22 4.34 -9.71
C THR A 126 0.88 4.30 -10.44
N ALA A 127 0.09 5.38 -10.38
CA ALA A 127 -1.18 5.48 -11.09
C ALA A 127 -0.97 5.38 -12.60
N ILE A 128 -0.02 6.12 -13.16
CA ILE A 128 0.32 6.05 -14.58
C ILE A 128 0.79 4.64 -14.95
N PHE A 129 1.73 4.08 -14.18
CA PHE A 129 2.29 2.76 -14.46
C PHE A 129 1.26 1.64 -14.36
N TYR A 130 0.24 1.78 -13.50
CA TYR A 130 -0.84 0.82 -13.36
C TYR A 130 -1.66 0.67 -14.65
N TRP A 131 -1.93 1.76 -15.36
CA TRP A 131 -2.69 1.76 -16.61
C TRP A 131 -1.87 1.32 -17.83
N LEU A 132 -0.54 1.32 -17.74
CA LEU A 132 0.27 0.84 -18.85
C LEU A 132 0.12 -0.70 -18.99
N PRO A 133 0.06 -1.21 -20.23
CA PRO A 133 -0.07 -2.65 -20.52
C PRO A 133 1.26 -3.40 -20.31
N ILE A 134 1.92 -3.13 -19.18
CA ILE A 134 3.19 -3.74 -18.80
C ILE A 134 2.88 -4.86 -17.81
N GLN A 135 3.36 -6.07 -18.11
CA GLN A 135 3.25 -7.19 -17.20
C GLN A 135 4.05 -6.92 -15.90
N SER A 136 3.49 -7.28 -14.78
CA SER A 136 4.18 -7.14 -13.50
C SER A 136 5.17 -8.28 -13.34
N VAL A 137 6.46 -7.96 -13.21
CA VAL A 137 7.54 -8.93 -12.97
C VAL A 137 7.98 -8.85 -11.52
N TRP A 138 8.11 -10.01 -10.85
CA TRP A 138 8.63 -10.09 -9.49
C TRP A 138 9.49 -11.35 -9.29
N LYS A 139 10.72 -11.17 -8.88
CA LYS A 139 11.68 -12.26 -8.68
C LYS A 139 11.75 -13.22 -9.88
N GLY A 140 11.77 -12.67 -11.11
CA GLY A 140 11.84 -13.43 -12.36
C GLY A 140 10.53 -14.12 -12.78
N ARG A 141 9.42 -13.93 -12.03
CA ARG A 141 8.10 -14.45 -12.41
C ARG A 141 7.24 -13.36 -13.01
N GLU A 142 6.59 -13.64 -14.12
CA GLU A 142 5.63 -12.76 -14.76
C GLU A 142 4.23 -13.00 -14.19
N TYR A 143 3.56 -11.91 -13.79
CA TYR A 143 2.19 -11.93 -13.29
C TYR A 143 1.28 -11.32 -14.33
N ASN A 144 0.45 -12.16 -14.95
CA ASN A 144 -0.56 -11.70 -15.89
C ASN A 144 -1.83 -11.28 -15.14
N LEU A 145 -2.45 -10.15 -15.53
CA LEU A 145 -3.68 -9.63 -14.91
C LEU A 145 -4.86 -10.61 -14.98
N SER A 146 -4.87 -11.49 -15.99
CA SER A 146 -5.92 -12.51 -16.21
C SER A 146 -5.74 -13.77 -15.36
N SER A 147 -4.52 -14.07 -14.88
CA SER A 147 -4.26 -15.31 -14.15
C SER A 147 -4.63 -15.26 -12.67
N PHE A 148 -4.89 -14.07 -12.11
CA PHE A 148 -5.30 -13.94 -10.70
C PHE A 148 -6.73 -14.45 -10.42
N SER A 149 -7.58 -14.59 -11.43
CA SER A 149 -8.94 -15.12 -11.27
C SER A 149 -9.02 -16.65 -11.27
N THR A 150 -7.93 -17.37 -11.55
CA THR A 150 -7.96 -18.80 -11.85
C THR A 150 -7.04 -19.66 -10.97
N ILE A 151 -6.39 -19.11 -9.95
CA ILE A 151 -5.68 -19.94 -8.96
C ILE A 151 -6.69 -20.41 -7.90
N SER A 152 -7.55 -21.34 -8.27
CA SER A 152 -8.09 -22.30 -7.33
C SER A 152 -6.95 -23.28 -7.03
N PRO A 153 -6.47 -23.40 -5.79
CA PRO A 153 -5.51 -24.43 -5.46
C PRO A 153 -6.25 -25.78 -5.63
N LYS A 154 -5.91 -26.54 -6.66
CA LYS A 154 -6.13 -27.98 -6.61
C LYS A 154 -5.23 -28.51 -5.49
N VAL A 155 -5.74 -28.53 -4.29
CA VAL A 155 -5.20 -29.38 -3.24
C VAL A 155 -5.61 -30.79 -3.59
N GLU A 156 -4.79 -31.49 -4.34
CA GLU A 156 -4.79 -32.95 -4.37
C GLU A 156 -4.31 -33.40 -2.98
N ILE A 157 -5.27 -33.65 -2.11
CA ILE A 157 -5.03 -34.43 -0.92
C ILE A 157 -4.84 -35.86 -1.42
N THR A 158 -3.59 -36.23 -1.69
CA THR A 158 -3.20 -37.63 -1.74
C THR A 158 -3.43 -38.20 -0.34
N GLN A 159 -4.58 -38.84 -0.15
CA GLN A 159 -4.75 -39.82 0.92
C GLN A 159 -3.81 -40.99 0.60
N ASP A 160 -2.62 -40.97 1.12
CA ASP A 160 -1.84 -42.19 1.31
C ASP A 160 -2.21 -42.75 2.69
N ASP A 161 -3.18 -43.69 2.65
CA ASP A 161 -3.33 -44.72 3.66
C ASP A 161 -2.05 -45.55 3.76
N LYS A 162 -1.42 -45.53 4.94
CA LYS A 162 -1.01 -46.76 5.66
C LYS A 162 -0.29 -46.44 6.97
#